data_7fec3726684a13d882cbf4a368b6b09a
#
_entry.id   7fec3726684a13d882cbf4a368b6b09a
#
_cell.length_a   1.000
_cell.length_b   1.000
_cell.length_c   1.000
_cell.angle_alpha   90.00
_cell.angle_beta   90.00
_cell.angle_gamma   90.00
#
_symmetry.space_group_name_H-M   'P 1'
#
loop_
_entity.id
_entity.type
_entity.pdbx_description
1 polymer ?
#
loop_
_entity_poly.entity_id
_entity_poly.type
_entity_poly.pdbx_seq_one_letter_code
_entity_poly.pdbx_strand_id
1 'polypeptide(L)'
;MDSVTKFKLINELIVAIAQLLWPIITLVIVIIFRSEITALLQRIRKGKLFGQEVELGPGLSELRKAVEEAQEEIPESKITEEQYEKEAKELDRDEREVLESAKINSELGIMKLAAILEREIRELAGSLGQLGQRSRSSATQLFSVLVDKGYLPAHTIKSLQIFWELRNQIVHGYALRDDRNVLKVLDLGLVLLKTIKSIPHEINIVSHTGVDLYSDEKCTHKIEGAKGLILETTSPGKAEVFKRIFPTTKPEYYQRGRRVTWEWDLSRVWGQTWYIDPDTKERKNAWDSAGEFTGRYIEDI
;
A
#
# COMPACT_ATOMS: atom_id res chain seq x y z
N MET A 1 8.86 -50.41 55.01
CA MET A 1 8.56 -49.41 53.97
C MET A 1 9.89 -48.87 53.52
N ASP A 2 10.30 -49.26 52.26
CA ASP A 2 11.62 -48.99 51.72
C ASP A 2 11.92 -47.48 51.58
N SER A 3 13.17 -47.10 51.77
CA SER A 3 13.61 -45.70 51.74
C SER A 3 13.27 -45.03 50.34
N VAL A 4 13.22 -45.82 49.26
CA VAL A 4 12.83 -45.43 47.93
C VAL A 4 11.36 -45.02 47.87
N THR A 5 10.47 -45.74 48.54
CA THR A 5 9.01 -45.45 48.59
C THR A 5 8.73 -44.15 49.35
N LYS A 6 9.48 -43.90 50.44
CA LYS A 6 9.40 -42.64 51.18
C LYS A 6 9.86 -41.44 50.35
N PHE A 7 10.94 -41.59 49.61
CA PHE A 7 11.46 -40.52 48.77
C PHE A 7 10.49 -40.17 47.63
N LYS A 8 9.84 -41.17 47.02
CA LYS A 8 8.83 -40.99 45.98
C LYS A 8 7.59 -40.24 46.49
N LEU A 9 7.09 -40.63 47.67
CA LEU A 9 5.97 -39.97 48.35
C LEU A 9 6.26 -38.49 48.69
N ILE A 10 7.49 -38.21 49.15
CA ILE A 10 7.91 -36.84 49.45
C ILE A 10 7.98 -36.00 48.18
N ASN A 11 8.50 -36.57 47.12
CA ASN A 11 8.58 -35.83 45.82
C ASN A 11 7.20 -35.56 45.22
N GLU A 12 6.28 -36.53 45.30
CA GLU A 12 4.87 -36.34 44.87
C GLU A 12 4.15 -35.29 45.70
N LEU A 13 4.41 -35.25 47.02
CA LEU A 13 3.85 -34.23 47.90
C LEU A 13 4.40 -32.83 47.59
N ILE A 14 5.70 -32.70 47.30
CA ILE A 14 6.32 -31.42 46.95
C ILE A 14 5.73 -30.92 45.62
N VAL A 15 5.56 -31.78 44.61
CA VAL A 15 4.98 -31.42 43.30
C VAL A 15 3.51 -30.98 43.49
N ALA A 16 2.72 -31.71 44.29
CA ALA A 16 1.33 -31.35 44.58
C ALA A 16 1.22 -29.99 45.29
N ILE A 17 2.09 -29.72 46.29
CA ILE A 17 2.16 -28.41 46.95
C ILE A 17 2.57 -27.30 45.95
N ALA A 18 3.56 -27.54 45.09
CA ALA A 18 4.00 -26.57 44.11
C ALA A 18 2.88 -26.23 43.10
N GLN A 19 2.12 -27.22 42.67
CA GLN A 19 0.96 -27.02 41.77
C GLN A 19 -0.17 -26.21 42.43
N LEU A 20 -0.37 -26.38 43.73
CA LEU A 20 -1.38 -25.63 44.50
C LEU A 20 -0.90 -24.21 44.83
N LEU A 21 0.41 -24.02 44.98
CA LEU A 21 1.00 -22.74 45.36
C LEU A 21 0.87 -21.72 44.23
N TRP A 22 0.94 -22.14 42.96
CA TRP A 22 0.87 -21.26 41.78
C TRP A 22 -0.47 -20.51 41.69
N PRO A 23 -1.65 -21.15 41.74
CA PRO A 23 -2.94 -20.44 41.75
C PRO A 23 -3.09 -19.50 42.96
N ILE A 24 -2.56 -19.89 44.14
CA ILE A 24 -2.61 -19.06 45.33
C ILE A 24 -1.77 -17.80 45.17
N ILE A 25 -0.54 -17.92 44.66
CA ILE A 25 0.34 -16.77 44.39
C ILE A 25 -0.34 -15.85 43.37
N THR A 26 -0.91 -16.40 42.30
CA THR A 26 -1.63 -15.61 41.28
C THR A 26 -2.80 -14.86 41.89
N LEU A 27 -3.59 -15.51 42.78
CA LEU A 27 -4.70 -14.88 43.48
C LEU A 27 -4.23 -13.75 44.40
N VAL A 28 -3.15 -13.97 45.12
CA VAL A 28 -2.53 -12.97 46.03
C VAL A 28 -2.04 -11.77 45.23
N ILE A 29 -1.38 -11.99 44.09
CA ILE A 29 -0.95 -10.90 43.18
C ILE A 29 -2.16 -10.11 42.68
N VAL A 30 -3.22 -10.76 42.23
CA VAL A 30 -4.44 -10.10 41.76
C VAL A 30 -5.10 -9.29 42.90
N ILE A 31 -5.10 -9.79 44.16
CA ILE A 31 -5.66 -9.08 45.29
C ILE A 31 -4.80 -7.87 45.67
N ILE A 32 -3.47 -8.01 45.72
CA ILE A 32 -2.54 -6.94 46.08
C ILE A 32 -2.60 -5.83 45.00
N PHE A 33 -2.62 -6.18 43.73
CA PHE A 33 -2.63 -5.23 42.64
C PHE A 33 -4.04 -4.89 42.09
N ARG A 34 -5.09 -5.28 42.85
CA ARG A 34 -6.49 -5.04 42.44
C ARG A 34 -6.77 -3.58 42.17
N SER A 35 -6.24 -2.66 42.96
CA SER A 35 -6.43 -1.22 42.78
C SER A 35 -5.74 -0.72 41.51
N GLU A 36 -4.50 -1.18 41.29
CA GLU A 36 -3.71 -0.82 40.10
C GLU A 36 -4.29 -1.44 38.83
N ILE A 37 -4.69 -2.71 38.88
CA ILE A 37 -5.38 -3.39 37.75
C ILE A 37 -6.70 -2.69 37.46
N THR A 38 -7.49 -2.34 38.46
CA THR A 38 -8.75 -1.61 38.28
C THR A 38 -8.49 -0.21 37.74
N ALA A 39 -7.47 0.49 38.21
CA ALA A 39 -7.05 1.79 37.71
C ALA A 39 -6.53 1.72 36.25
N LEU A 40 -5.76 0.67 35.91
CA LEU A 40 -5.33 0.39 34.54
C LEU A 40 -6.53 0.08 33.63
N LEU A 41 -7.44 -0.77 34.05
CA LEU A 41 -8.66 -1.10 33.29
C LEU A 41 -9.56 0.14 33.11
N GLN A 42 -9.67 0.99 34.13
CA GLN A 42 -10.39 2.25 34.02
C GLN A 42 -9.68 3.27 33.11
N ARG A 43 -8.35 3.29 33.12
CA ARG A 43 -7.55 4.11 32.18
C ARG A 43 -7.69 3.62 30.76
N ILE A 44 -7.66 2.30 30.53
CA ILE A 44 -7.91 1.69 29.22
C ILE A 44 -9.35 1.99 28.77
N ARG A 45 -10.34 1.83 29.66
CA ARG A 45 -11.76 2.11 29.36
C ARG A 45 -12.05 3.60 29.15
N LYS A 46 -11.24 4.50 29.69
CA LYS A 46 -11.34 5.95 29.49
C LYS A 46 -10.42 6.48 28.36
N GLY A 47 -9.77 5.62 27.61
CA GLY A 47 -8.85 6.04 26.55
C GLY A 47 -7.57 6.74 27.02
N LYS A 48 -7.24 6.65 28.33
CA LYS A 48 -6.04 7.26 28.93
C LYS A 48 -4.90 6.23 29.03
N LEU A 49 -4.30 5.88 27.92
CA LEU A 49 -2.99 5.22 27.92
C LEU A 49 -1.91 6.31 27.95
N PHE A 50 -1.02 6.25 28.96
CA PHE A 50 0.12 7.15 29.15
C PHE A 50 -0.19 8.63 29.46
N GLY A 51 -1.36 8.91 30.07
CA GLY A 51 -1.61 10.25 30.64
C GLY A 51 -2.05 11.32 29.61
N GLN A 52 -2.22 10.98 28.36
CA GLN A 52 -2.84 11.84 27.37
C GLN A 52 -4.32 11.47 27.20
N GLU A 53 -5.20 12.41 27.45
CA GLU A 53 -6.53 12.41 26.87
C GLU A 53 -6.32 12.64 25.37
N VAL A 54 -6.47 11.59 24.56
CA VAL A 54 -6.43 11.74 23.11
C VAL A 54 -7.76 12.36 22.70
N GLU A 55 -7.83 13.68 22.77
CA GLU A 55 -8.89 14.43 22.11
C GLU A 55 -8.60 14.39 20.62
N LEU A 56 -9.58 13.99 19.81
CA LEU A 56 -9.51 14.09 18.35
C LEU A 56 -9.24 15.53 17.87
N GLY A 57 -9.53 16.51 18.71
CA GLY A 57 -9.39 17.94 18.40
C GLY A 57 -7.97 18.34 17.95
N PRO A 58 -6.91 18.05 18.73
CA PRO A 58 -5.55 18.40 18.32
C PRO A 58 -5.09 17.65 17.08
N GLY A 59 -5.33 16.33 17.01
CA GLY A 59 -5.00 15.50 15.84
C GLY A 59 -5.76 15.93 14.57
N LEU A 60 -7.02 16.30 14.71
CA LEU A 60 -7.82 16.80 13.59
C LEU A 60 -7.33 18.15 13.06
N SER A 61 -6.94 19.07 13.93
CA SER A 61 -6.36 20.37 13.52
C SER A 61 -5.00 20.20 12.83
N GLU A 62 -4.21 19.25 13.31
CA GLU A 62 -2.91 18.90 12.74
C GLU A 62 -3.06 18.22 11.37
N LEU A 63 -4.03 17.32 11.21
CA LEU A 63 -4.37 16.71 9.92
C LEU A 63 -4.78 17.79 8.91
N ARG A 64 -5.67 18.70 9.30
CA ARG A 64 -6.13 19.80 8.42
C ARG A 64 -4.97 20.62 7.90
N LYS A 65 -4.10 21.09 8.81
CA LYS A 65 -2.92 21.86 8.44
C LYS A 65 -2.00 21.08 7.49
N ALA A 66 -1.72 19.81 7.80
CA ALA A 66 -0.85 18.98 6.98
C ALA A 66 -1.44 18.67 5.59
N VAL A 67 -2.78 18.56 5.47
CA VAL A 67 -3.46 18.38 4.18
C VAL A 67 -3.42 19.68 3.36
N GLU A 68 -3.65 20.83 3.98
CA GLU A 68 -3.55 22.15 3.31
C GLU A 68 -2.12 22.36 2.77
N GLU A 69 -1.09 22.12 3.59
CA GLU A 69 0.32 22.20 3.19
C GLU A 69 0.66 21.21 2.04
N ALA A 70 0.12 19.99 2.07
CA ALA A 70 0.35 19.01 1.03
C ALA A 70 -0.28 19.38 -0.32
N GLN A 71 -1.44 20.06 -0.31
CA GLN A 71 -2.08 20.53 -1.54
C GLN A 71 -1.31 21.67 -2.21
N GLU A 72 -0.70 22.57 -1.43
CA GLU A 72 0.06 23.69 -1.96
C GLU A 72 1.38 23.27 -2.64
N GLU A 73 1.94 22.13 -2.23
CA GLU A 73 3.22 21.62 -2.74
C GLU A 73 3.13 20.78 -4.02
N ILE A 74 1.94 20.32 -4.40
CA ILE A 74 1.79 19.50 -5.61
C ILE A 74 1.66 20.42 -6.82
N PRO A 75 2.59 20.36 -7.79
CA PRO A 75 2.48 21.17 -8.99
C PRO A 75 1.24 20.77 -9.80
N GLU A 76 0.50 21.78 -10.29
CA GLU A 76 -0.59 21.57 -11.24
C GLU A 76 -0.06 20.79 -12.45
N SER A 77 -0.43 19.52 -12.56
CA SER A 77 -0.09 18.71 -13.73
C SER A 77 -0.94 19.19 -14.92
N LYS A 78 -0.30 19.50 -16.03
CA LYS A 78 -0.99 19.72 -17.31
C LYS A 78 -1.48 18.36 -17.81
N ILE A 79 -2.60 17.90 -17.29
CA ILE A 79 -3.27 16.67 -17.71
C ILE A 79 -4.08 17.00 -18.95
N THR A 80 -4.13 16.11 -19.94
CA THR A 80 -5.01 16.26 -21.10
C THR A 80 -6.47 16.14 -20.68
N GLU A 81 -7.39 16.82 -21.40
CA GLU A 81 -8.82 16.86 -21.05
C GLU A 81 -9.43 15.46 -20.92
N GLU A 82 -9.01 14.51 -21.77
CA GLU A 82 -9.47 13.11 -21.75
C GLU A 82 -8.95 12.31 -20.53
N GLN A 83 -7.72 12.57 -20.10
CA GLN A 83 -7.16 11.99 -18.88
C GLN A 83 -7.85 12.55 -17.64
N TYR A 84 -8.11 13.86 -17.62
CA TYR A 84 -8.83 14.52 -16.53
C TYR A 84 -10.25 13.96 -16.36
N GLU A 85 -11.00 13.74 -17.45
CA GLU A 85 -12.34 13.15 -17.38
C GLU A 85 -12.33 11.71 -16.83
N LYS A 86 -11.31 10.90 -17.18
CA LYS A 86 -11.19 9.53 -16.71
C LYS A 86 -10.85 9.49 -15.23
N GLU A 87 -9.87 10.28 -14.79
CA GLU A 87 -9.47 10.40 -13.40
C GLU A 87 -10.60 10.97 -12.53
N ALA A 88 -11.35 11.97 -13.03
CA ALA A 88 -12.50 12.53 -12.36
C ALA A 88 -13.63 11.50 -12.19
N LYS A 89 -13.85 10.61 -13.17
CA LYS A 89 -14.85 9.53 -13.07
C LYS A 89 -14.44 8.46 -12.08
N GLU A 90 -13.15 8.10 -12.03
CA GLU A 90 -12.62 7.13 -11.06
C GLU A 90 -12.65 7.69 -9.63
N LEU A 91 -12.29 8.96 -9.46
CA LEU A 91 -12.36 9.65 -8.18
C LEU A 91 -13.80 9.71 -7.66
N ASP A 92 -14.75 10.08 -8.53
CA ASP A 92 -16.17 10.15 -8.19
C ASP A 92 -16.73 8.78 -7.76
N ARG A 93 -16.26 7.68 -8.36
CA ARG A 93 -16.64 6.32 -7.95
C ARG A 93 -16.14 5.99 -6.55
N ASP A 94 -14.85 6.20 -6.27
CA ASP A 94 -14.24 5.91 -4.98
C ASP A 94 -14.84 6.78 -3.87
N GLU A 95 -15.05 8.06 -4.15
CA GLU A 95 -15.71 9.00 -3.23
C GLU A 95 -17.15 8.54 -2.91
N ARG A 96 -17.91 8.11 -3.93
CA ARG A 96 -19.24 7.53 -3.74
C ARG A 96 -19.23 6.29 -2.85
N GLU A 97 -18.33 5.33 -3.11
CA GLU A 97 -18.21 4.11 -2.30
C GLU A 97 -17.91 4.43 -0.82
N VAL A 98 -17.04 5.41 -0.58
CA VAL A 98 -16.72 5.88 0.77
C VAL A 98 -17.94 6.51 1.44
N LEU A 99 -18.64 7.41 0.74
CA LEU A 99 -19.81 8.09 1.27
C LEU A 99 -21.00 7.13 1.50
N GLU A 100 -21.22 6.16 0.62
CA GLU A 100 -22.22 5.11 0.82
C GLU A 100 -21.91 4.25 2.06
N SER A 101 -20.64 3.89 2.25
CA SER A 101 -20.20 3.18 3.46
C SER A 101 -20.40 4.03 4.71
N ALA A 102 -20.10 5.33 4.64
CA ALA A 102 -20.27 6.26 5.74
C ALA A 102 -21.75 6.51 6.12
N LYS A 103 -22.68 6.41 5.16
CA LYS A 103 -24.13 6.47 5.44
C LYS A 103 -24.61 5.31 6.31
N ILE A 104 -24.00 4.15 6.19
CA ILE A 104 -24.32 2.98 7.01
C ILE A 104 -23.69 3.16 8.41
N ASN A 105 -22.41 3.49 8.45
CA ASN A 105 -21.64 3.79 9.65
C ASN A 105 -20.43 4.64 9.29
N SER A 106 -20.21 5.73 9.99
CA SER A 106 -19.09 6.65 9.76
C SER A 106 -17.71 5.96 9.91
N GLU A 107 -17.57 5.01 10.85
CA GLU A 107 -16.36 4.20 11.02
C GLU A 107 -16.09 3.31 9.78
N LEU A 108 -17.16 2.75 9.19
CA LEU A 108 -17.05 1.93 7.97
C LEU A 108 -16.57 2.80 6.79
N GLY A 109 -17.05 4.04 6.68
CA GLY A 109 -16.58 5.00 5.68
C GLY A 109 -15.07 5.26 5.80
N ILE A 110 -14.56 5.46 7.02
CA ILE A 110 -13.13 5.66 7.28
C ILE A 110 -12.32 4.40 6.93
N MET A 111 -12.82 3.20 7.28
CA MET A 111 -12.15 1.95 6.91
C MET A 111 -12.09 1.77 5.39
N LYS A 112 -13.16 2.08 4.68
CA LYS A 112 -13.22 2.02 3.21
C LYS A 112 -12.24 3.02 2.59
N LEU A 113 -12.22 4.25 3.08
CA LEU A 113 -11.28 5.28 2.63
C LEU A 113 -9.82 4.88 2.86
N ALA A 114 -9.51 4.30 4.03
CA ALA A 114 -8.17 3.81 4.32
C ALA A 114 -7.73 2.71 3.34
N ALA A 115 -8.62 1.77 3.01
CA ALA A 115 -8.34 0.72 2.02
C ALA A 115 -8.10 1.30 0.61
N ILE A 116 -8.87 2.31 0.21
CA ILE A 116 -8.67 2.99 -1.08
C ILE A 116 -7.34 3.75 -1.08
N LEU A 117 -7.01 4.52 -0.04
CA LEU A 117 -5.73 5.20 0.10
C LEU A 117 -4.54 4.22 0.03
N GLU A 118 -4.65 3.06 0.69
CA GLU A 118 -3.61 2.03 0.62
C GLU A 118 -3.44 1.50 -0.80
N ARG A 119 -4.52 1.24 -1.53
CA ARG A 119 -4.50 0.84 -2.93
C ARG A 119 -3.79 1.89 -3.79
N GLU A 120 -4.19 3.16 -3.71
CA GLU A 120 -3.61 4.25 -4.50
C GLU A 120 -2.11 4.43 -4.26
N ILE A 121 -1.66 4.30 -2.99
CA ILE A 121 -0.23 4.36 -2.65
C ILE A 121 0.54 3.20 -3.29
N ARG A 122 -0.05 1.99 -3.31
CA ARG A 122 0.56 0.81 -3.95
C ARG A 122 0.63 0.98 -5.46
N GLU A 123 -0.44 1.46 -6.07
CA GLU A 123 -0.49 1.76 -7.51
C GLU A 123 0.56 2.80 -7.90
N LEU A 124 0.65 3.89 -7.16
CA LEU A 124 1.67 4.92 -7.37
C LEU A 124 3.09 4.35 -7.23
N ALA A 125 3.36 3.60 -6.16
CA ALA A 125 4.65 2.95 -5.96
C ALA A 125 4.98 1.94 -7.07
N GLY A 126 3.98 1.20 -7.55
CA GLY A 126 4.10 0.27 -8.67
C GLY A 126 4.44 0.97 -9.97
N SER A 127 3.73 2.04 -10.30
CA SER A 127 3.95 2.84 -11.51
C SER A 127 5.33 3.52 -11.52
N LEU A 128 5.85 3.88 -10.35
CA LEU A 128 7.17 4.49 -10.18
C LEU A 128 8.31 3.47 -10.01
N GLY A 129 8.04 2.17 -10.11
CA GLY A 129 9.04 1.12 -9.97
C GLY A 129 9.61 0.97 -8.55
N GLN A 130 8.87 1.40 -7.53
CA GLN A 130 9.31 1.38 -6.14
C GLN A 130 8.77 0.19 -5.31
N LEU A 131 7.94 -0.66 -5.92
CA LEU A 131 7.43 -1.86 -5.26
C LEU A 131 8.50 -2.93 -5.07
N GLY A 132 9.10 -3.44 -6.14
CA GLY A 132 10.09 -4.51 -6.13
C GLY A 132 9.75 -5.63 -5.13
N GLN A 133 10.74 -6.06 -4.32
CA GLN A 133 10.50 -7.01 -3.24
C GLN A 133 9.64 -6.48 -2.07
N ARG A 134 9.33 -5.20 -2.09
CA ARG A 134 8.54 -4.50 -1.05
C ARG A 134 7.02 -4.64 -1.23
N SER A 135 6.54 -5.51 -2.11
CA SER A 135 5.10 -5.72 -2.33
C SER A 135 4.31 -6.07 -1.06
N ARG A 136 4.98 -6.62 -0.04
CA ARG A 136 4.40 -6.92 1.28
C ARG A 136 4.58 -5.81 2.30
N SER A 137 5.22 -4.69 1.93
CA SER A 137 5.40 -3.56 2.83
C SER A 137 4.08 -2.86 3.12
N SER A 138 3.96 -2.27 4.30
CA SER A 138 2.79 -1.44 4.63
C SER A 138 2.74 -0.19 3.73
N ALA A 139 1.55 0.37 3.55
CA ALA A 139 1.36 1.62 2.82
C ALA A 139 2.28 2.74 3.34
N THR A 140 2.43 2.85 4.67
CA THR A 140 3.31 3.83 5.31
C THR A 140 4.79 3.65 4.91
N GLN A 141 5.27 2.40 4.82
CA GLN A 141 6.65 2.12 4.38
C GLN A 141 6.86 2.45 2.91
N LEU A 142 5.91 2.10 2.04
CA LEU A 142 5.96 2.47 0.62
C LEU A 142 5.96 3.98 0.45
N PHE A 143 5.13 4.65 1.21
CA PHE A 143 5.02 6.09 1.19
C PHE A 143 6.32 6.79 1.62
N SER A 144 6.98 6.30 2.69
CA SER A 144 8.31 6.76 3.10
C SER A 144 9.31 6.69 1.95
N VAL A 145 9.34 5.56 1.23
CA VAL A 145 10.23 5.38 0.08
C VAL A 145 9.95 6.38 -1.03
N LEU A 146 8.68 6.67 -1.31
CA LEU A 146 8.30 7.64 -2.34
C LEU A 146 8.77 9.06 -2.00
N VAL A 147 8.74 9.44 -0.70
CA VAL A 147 9.26 10.73 -0.25
C VAL A 147 10.78 10.76 -0.25
N ASP A 148 11.44 9.73 0.28
CA ASP A 148 12.91 9.64 0.29
C ASP A 148 13.51 9.71 -1.13
N LYS A 149 12.73 9.29 -2.13
CA LYS A 149 13.08 9.39 -3.55
C LYS A 149 12.66 10.71 -4.20
N GLY A 150 11.99 11.60 -3.47
CA GLY A 150 11.53 12.89 -3.97
C GLY A 150 10.30 12.83 -4.89
N TYR A 151 9.57 11.71 -4.93
CA TYR A 151 8.33 11.60 -5.70
C TYR A 151 7.16 12.28 -5.01
N LEU A 152 7.24 12.47 -3.69
CA LEU A 152 6.19 13.06 -2.87
C LEU A 152 6.74 14.15 -1.97
N PRO A 153 5.97 15.22 -1.74
CA PRO A 153 6.29 16.22 -0.75
C PRO A 153 6.31 15.64 0.68
N ALA A 154 7.20 16.15 1.53
CA ALA A 154 7.33 15.67 2.91
C ALA A 154 6.05 15.87 3.74
N HIS A 155 5.29 16.94 3.50
CA HIS A 155 4.03 17.21 4.20
C HIS A 155 2.94 16.18 3.91
N THR A 156 2.95 15.58 2.74
CA THR A 156 2.01 14.49 2.39
C THR A 156 2.19 13.27 3.30
N ILE A 157 3.44 12.93 3.69
CA ILE A 157 3.69 11.87 4.68
C ILE A 157 3.02 12.19 6.01
N LYS A 158 3.21 13.42 6.49
CA LYS A 158 2.66 13.82 7.79
C LYS A 158 1.15 13.71 7.81
N SER A 159 0.48 14.16 6.74
CA SER A 159 -0.98 14.07 6.59
C SER A 159 -1.44 12.61 6.66
N LEU A 160 -0.74 11.72 5.95
CA LEU A 160 -1.08 10.30 5.90
C LEU A 160 -0.88 9.63 7.27
N GLN A 161 0.24 9.91 7.96
CA GLN A 161 0.52 9.37 9.29
C GLN A 161 -0.56 9.78 10.29
N ILE A 162 -0.92 11.07 10.32
CA ILE A 162 -1.98 11.58 11.20
C ILE A 162 -3.32 10.95 10.85
N PHE A 163 -3.65 10.81 9.56
CA PHE A 163 -4.88 10.13 9.14
C PHE A 163 -4.93 8.68 9.66
N TRP A 164 -3.83 7.91 9.55
CA TRP A 164 -3.75 6.52 10.05
C TRP A 164 -3.90 6.44 11.57
N GLU A 165 -3.28 7.36 12.29
CA GLU A 165 -3.42 7.45 13.76
C GLU A 165 -4.87 7.71 14.16
N LEU A 166 -5.52 8.70 13.55
CA LEU A 166 -6.93 9.02 13.81
C LEU A 166 -7.86 7.86 13.42
N ARG A 167 -7.63 7.23 12.27
CA ARG A 167 -8.36 6.04 11.85
C ARG A 167 -8.24 4.93 12.88
N ASN A 168 -7.03 4.66 13.39
CA ASN A 168 -6.83 3.63 14.40
C ASN A 168 -7.53 3.97 15.71
N GLN A 169 -7.51 5.22 16.15
CA GLN A 169 -8.24 5.68 17.33
C GLN A 169 -9.75 5.48 17.18
N ILE A 170 -10.30 5.82 16.03
CA ILE A 170 -11.74 5.68 15.73
C ILE A 170 -12.13 4.20 15.70
N VAL A 171 -11.44 3.37 14.93
CA VAL A 171 -11.77 1.94 14.74
C VAL A 171 -11.61 1.14 16.02
N HIS A 172 -10.62 1.46 16.85
CA HIS A 172 -10.41 0.77 18.13
C HIS A 172 -11.18 1.38 19.31
N GLY A 173 -12.00 2.39 19.06
CA GLY A 173 -12.88 3.01 20.06
C GLY A 173 -12.13 3.82 21.14
N TYR A 174 -10.89 4.22 20.87
CA TYR A 174 -10.09 5.06 21.79
C TYR A 174 -10.52 6.52 21.76
N ALA A 175 -11.16 6.97 20.68
CA ALA A 175 -11.68 8.32 20.57
C ALA A 175 -13.12 8.41 21.05
N LEU A 176 -13.48 9.52 21.70
CA LEU A 176 -14.87 9.86 21.97
C LEU A 176 -15.63 9.85 20.64
N ARG A 177 -16.69 9.02 20.58
CA ARG A 177 -17.57 8.83 19.40
C ARG A 177 -18.40 10.08 19.13
N ASP A 178 -17.76 11.21 18.81
CA ASP A 178 -18.48 12.33 18.22
C ASP A 178 -18.50 12.12 16.69
N ASP A 179 -19.64 11.70 16.16
CA ASP A 179 -19.85 11.50 14.72
C ASP A 179 -19.40 12.70 13.88
N ARG A 180 -19.51 13.90 14.40
CA ARG A 180 -19.04 15.13 13.73
C ARG A 180 -17.53 15.15 13.50
N ASN A 181 -16.76 14.68 14.47
CA ASN A 181 -15.29 14.60 14.34
C ASN A 181 -14.89 13.46 13.39
N VAL A 182 -15.60 12.34 13.43
CA VAL A 182 -15.38 11.22 12.48
C VAL A 182 -15.64 11.67 11.05
N LEU A 183 -16.74 12.43 10.81
CA LEU A 183 -17.03 12.98 9.47
C LEU A 183 -15.98 14.00 9.00
N LYS A 184 -15.40 14.79 9.90
CA LYS A 184 -14.29 15.71 9.54
C LYS A 184 -13.01 14.93 9.15
N VAL A 185 -12.68 13.83 9.86
CA VAL A 185 -11.56 12.96 9.47
C VAL A 185 -11.81 12.35 8.11
N LEU A 186 -13.05 11.94 7.82
CA LEU A 186 -13.45 11.41 6.52
C LEU A 186 -13.27 12.46 5.42
N ASP A 187 -13.76 13.67 5.64
CA ASP A 187 -13.65 14.77 4.68
C ASP A 187 -12.19 15.13 4.34
N LEU A 188 -11.35 15.29 5.36
CA LEU A 188 -9.91 15.53 5.18
C LEU A 188 -9.20 14.35 4.52
N GLY A 189 -9.60 13.12 4.82
CA GLY A 189 -9.05 11.93 4.17
C GLY A 189 -9.46 11.82 2.69
N LEU A 190 -10.65 12.29 2.30
CA LEU A 190 -11.06 12.40 0.89
C LEU A 190 -10.22 13.47 0.16
N VAL A 191 -9.92 14.58 0.80
CA VAL A 191 -9.00 15.59 0.25
C VAL A 191 -7.61 14.97 0.04
N LEU A 192 -7.10 14.22 1.02
CA LEU A 192 -5.83 13.51 0.91
C LEU A 192 -5.83 12.49 -0.24
N LEU A 193 -6.94 11.77 -0.45
CA LEU A 193 -7.12 10.86 -1.57
C LEU A 193 -7.00 11.59 -2.92
N LYS A 194 -7.70 12.74 -3.06
CA LYS A 194 -7.60 13.60 -4.25
C LYS A 194 -6.16 14.05 -4.50
N THR A 195 -5.48 14.46 -3.43
CA THR A 195 -4.08 14.86 -3.47
C THR A 195 -3.16 13.74 -3.98
N ILE A 196 -3.31 12.51 -3.47
CA ILE A 196 -2.50 11.36 -3.91
C ILE A 196 -2.80 11.01 -5.38
N LYS A 197 -4.06 10.99 -5.78
CA LYS A 197 -4.46 10.71 -7.18
C LYS A 197 -3.99 11.77 -8.16
N SER A 198 -3.79 13.00 -7.72
CA SER A 198 -3.27 14.07 -8.59
C SER A 198 -1.76 14.01 -8.83
N ILE A 199 -1.03 13.08 -8.18
CA ILE A 199 0.41 12.95 -8.34
C ILE A 199 0.72 12.39 -9.74
N PRO A 200 1.49 13.13 -10.57
CA PRO A 200 1.79 12.71 -11.92
C PRO A 200 2.64 11.42 -11.93
N HIS A 201 2.18 10.39 -12.61
CA HIS A 201 2.95 9.16 -12.82
C HIS A 201 2.63 8.53 -14.18
N GLU A 202 3.54 7.69 -14.68
CA GLU A 202 3.35 6.98 -15.93
C GLU A 202 2.40 5.80 -15.73
N ILE A 203 1.51 5.60 -16.71
CA ILE A 203 0.61 4.45 -16.77
C ILE A 203 1.10 3.52 -17.88
N ASN A 204 1.40 2.27 -17.53
CA ASN A 204 1.87 1.27 -18.47
C ASN A 204 0.78 0.22 -18.72
N ILE A 205 0.35 0.08 -19.97
CA ILE A 205 -0.71 -0.83 -20.40
C ILE A 205 -0.11 -1.84 -21.39
N VAL A 206 -0.43 -3.11 -21.20
CA VAL A 206 -0.03 -4.17 -22.14
C VAL A 206 -0.76 -3.98 -23.47
N SER A 207 0.00 -3.70 -24.54
CA SER A 207 -0.52 -3.58 -25.89
C SER A 207 -0.43 -4.91 -26.65
N HIS A 208 0.76 -5.54 -26.65
CA HIS A 208 0.97 -6.86 -27.25
C HIS A 208 1.88 -7.71 -26.38
N THR A 209 1.65 -9.02 -26.41
CA THR A 209 2.47 -10.00 -25.72
C THR A 209 2.89 -11.13 -26.70
N GLY A 210 3.97 -11.83 -26.39
CA GLY A 210 4.43 -12.96 -27.19
C GLY A 210 5.05 -12.61 -28.53
N VAL A 211 5.49 -11.34 -28.71
CA VAL A 211 6.13 -10.87 -29.95
C VAL A 211 7.47 -11.58 -30.14
N ASP A 212 7.73 -12.11 -31.33
CA ASP A 212 9.00 -12.76 -31.66
C ASP A 212 10.14 -11.75 -31.64
N LEU A 213 11.24 -12.16 -31.02
CA LEU A 213 12.48 -11.39 -30.91
C LEU A 213 13.58 -12.01 -31.77
N TYR A 214 14.45 -11.18 -32.33
CA TYR A 214 15.51 -11.61 -33.24
C TYR A 214 16.84 -10.98 -32.86
N SER A 215 17.92 -11.77 -33.02
CA SER A 215 19.29 -11.30 -32.75
C SER A 215 19.92 -10.54 -33.92
N ASP A 216 19.20 -10.43 -35.04
CA ASP A 216 19.67 -9.78 -36.26
C ASP A 216 18.61 -8.82 -36.87
N GLU A 217 19.06 -7.75 -37.48
CA GLU A 217 18.22 -6.73 -38.11
C GLU A 217 17.29 -7.27 -39.21
N LYS A 218 17.72 -8.36 -39.89
CA LYS A 218 16.92 -9.00 -40.93
C LYS A 218 15.77 -9.83 -40.35
N CYS A 219 15.71 -10.01 -39.02
CA CYS A 219 14.75 -10.83 -38.32
C CYS A 219 14.72 -12.28 -38.83
N THR A 220 15.90 -12.88 -39.03
CA THR A 220 16.04 -14.26 -39.52
C THR A 220 16.39 -15.25 -38.37
N HIS A 221 17.06 -14.80 -37.30
CA HIS A 221 17.49 -15.62 -36.17
C HIS A 221 16.67 -15.28 -34.93
N LYS A 222 15.69 -16.14 -34.63
CA LYS A 222 14.85 -15.97 -33.43
C LYS A 222 15.65 -16.17 -32.15
N ILE A 223 15.34 -15.37 -31.15
CA ILE A 223 15.84 -15.55 -29.78
C ILE A 223 14.91 -16.54 -29.08
N GLU A 224 15.47 -17.65 -28.60
CA GLU A 224 14.74 -18.65 -27.82
C GLU A 224 14.69 -18.24 -26.33
N GLY A 225 13.64 -18.66 -25.63
CA GLY A 225 13.48 -18.45 -24.17
C GLY A 225 13.04 -17.07 -23.73
N ALA A 226 12.85 -16.12 -24.67
CA ALA A 226 12.25 -14.83 -24.38
C ALA A 226 11.32 -14.39 -25.52
N LYS A 227 10.32 -13.58 -25.19
CA LYS A 227 9.39 -12.93 -26.10
C LYS A 227 9.32 -11.44 -25.78
N GLY A 228 8.90 -10.67 -26.77
CA GLY A 228 8.64 -9.24 -26.62
C GLY A 228 7.28 -8.99 -25.99
N LEU A 229 7.26 -8.09 -25.03
CA LEU A 229 6.09 -7.47 -24.44
C LEU A 229 6.06 -6.01 -24.86
N ILE A 230 5.04 -5.57 -25.61
CA ILE A 230 4.87 -4.16 -25.99
C ILE A 230 3.95 -3.50 -24.96
N LEU A 231 4.47 -2.45 -24.33
CA LEU A 231 3.72 -1.58 -23.44
C LEU A 231 3.41 -0.26 -24.13
N GLU A 232 2.19 0.19 -23.94
CA GLU A 232 1.77 1.57 -24.16
C GLU A 232 1.96 2.34 -22.86
N THR A 233 2.82 3.36 -22.91
CA THR A 233 3.10 4.22 -21.76
C THR A 233 2.50 5.59 -22.01
N THR A 234 1.61 6.01 -21.13
CA THR A 234 1.06 7.36 -21.08
C THR A 234 1.79 8.14 -20.00
N SER A 235 2.42 9.26 -20.37
CA SER A 235 3.12 10.14 -19.44
C SER A 235 2.25 11.34 -19.10
N PRO A 236 2.25 11.84 -17.85
CA PRO A 236 1.50 13.01 -17.44
C PRO A 236 1.84 14.23 -18.30
N GLY A 237 0.82 14.95 -18.74
CA GLY A 237 0.98 16.17 -19.54
C GLY A 237 1.45 15.96 -20.99
N LYS A 238 1.54 14.71 -21.47
CA LYS A 238 1.84 14.39 -22.87
C LYS A 238 0.63 13.73 -23.52
N ALA A 239 0.19 14.27 -24.66
CA ALA A 239 -0.87 13.67 -25.47
C ALA A 239 -0.41 12.39 -26.20
N GLU A 240 0.90 12.20 -26.35
CA GLU A 240 1.46 11.08 -27.09
C GLU A 240 1.59 9.84 -26.19
N VAL A 241 1.09 8.72 -26.70
CA VAL A 241 1.28 7.39 -26.12
C VAL A 241 2.54 6.79 -26.72
N PHE A 242 3.49 6.44 -25.88
CA PHE A 242 4.73 5.80 -26.32
C PHE A 242 4.59 4.29 -26.29
N LYS A 243 4.90 3.63 -27.42
CA LYS A 243 5.00 2.17 -27.48
C LYS A 243 6.47 1.77 -27.33
N ARG A 244 6.74 0.89 -26.34
CA ARG A 244 8.07 0.31 -26.10
C ARG A 244 7.95 -1.19 -25.95
N ILE A 245 8.93 -1.91 -26.47
CA ILE A 245 8.99 -3.37 -26.35
C ILE A 245 10.06 -3.77 -25.34
N PHE A 246 9.78 -4.80 -24.54
CA PHE A 246 10.65 -5.29 -23.47
C PHE A 246 10.70 -6.81 -23.49
N PRO A 247 11.84 -7.45 -23.10
CA PRO A 247 11.92 -8.90 -23.01
C PRO A 247 11.19 -9.42 -21.78
N THR A 248 10.50 -10.56 -21.95
CA THR A 248 9.93 -11.34 -20.85
C THR A 248 10.06 -12.84 -21.14
N THR A 249 10.31 -13.62 -20.08
CA THR A 249 10.30 -15.11 -20.17
C THR A 249 8.91 -15.69 -19.90
N LYS A 250 7.93 -14.83 -19.52
CA LYS A 250 6.56 -15.22 -19.15
C LYS A 250 5.50 -14.49 -19.97
N PRO A 251 5.54 -14.58 -21.32
CA PRO A 251 4.60 -13.86 -22.18
C PRO A 251 3.14 -14.23 -21.93
N GLU A 252 2.87 -15.46 -21.49
CA GLU A 252 1.55 -16.00 -21.18
C GLU A 252 0.92 -15.41 -19.92
N TYR A 253 1.72 -14.81 -19.05
CA TYR A 253 1.22 -14.10 -17.88
C TYR A 253 0.49 -12.80 -18.29
N TYR A 254 0.97 -12.12 -19.35
CA TYR A 254 0.47 -10.80 -19.71
C TYR A 254 -0.75 -10.87 -20.63
N GLN A 255 -1.74 -10.04 -20.33
CA GLN A 255 -2.98 -9.90 -21.11
C GLN A 255 -3.13 -8.47 -21.63
N ARG A 256 -3.54 -8.35 -22.88
CA ARG A 256 -3.75 -7.05 -23.54
C ARG A 256 -4.77 -6.20 -22.77
N GLY A 257 -4.49 -4.91 -22.65
CA GLY A 257 -5.34 -3.92 -22.00
C GLY A 257 -5.20 -3.82 -20.50
N ARG A 258 -4.41 -4.73 -19.84
CA ARG A 258 -4.18 -4.65 -18.40
C ARG A 258 -3.04 -3.71 -18.05
N ARG A 259 -3.18 -3.01 -16.94
CA ARG A 259 -2.17 -2.12 -16.37
C ARG A 259 -1.12 -2.93 -15.61
N VAL A 260 0.16 -2.53 -15.74
CA VAL A 260 1.29 -3.23 -15.10
C VAL A 260 2.19 -2.26 -14.36
N THR A 261 2.84 -2.78 -13.30
CA THR A 261 3.88 -2.08 -12.54
C THR A 261 5.17 -1.99 -13.35
N TRP A 262 6.03 -1.01 -13.01
CA TRP A 262 7.33 -0.81 -13.63
C TRP A 262 8.41 -1.57 -12.86
N GLU A 263 8.55 -2.90 -13.14
CA GLU A 263 9.46 -3.79 -12.42
C GLU A 263 10.36 -4.56 -13.40
N TRP A 264 11.62 -4.78 -12.98
CA TRP A 264 12.69 -5.35 -13.79
C TRP A 264 13.49 -6.39 -13.02
N ASP A 265 13.94 -7.42 -13.72
CA ASP A 265 14.99 -8.33 -13.28
C ASP A 265 16.25 -8.09 -14.13
N LEU A 266 17.27 -7.53 -13.48
CA LEU A 266 18.58 -7.27 -14.12
C LEU A 266 19.53 -8.47 -14.06
N SER A 267 19.14 -9.57 -13.45
CA SER A 267 19.93 -10.81 -13.47
C SER A 267 19.95 -11.47 -14.86
N ARG A 268 18.94 -11.12 -15.69
CA ARG A 268 18.81 -11.55 -17.08
C ARG A 268 18.81 -10.33 -17.99
N VAL A 269 19.82 -10.24 -18.84
CA VAL A 269 19.99 -9.13 -19.76
C VAL A 269 20.16 -9.67 -21.17
N TRP A 270 19.38 -9.12 -22.11
CA TRP A 270 19.50 -9.38 -23.54
C TRP A 270 20.22 -8.21 -24.22
N GLY A 271 21.17 -8.54 -25.07
CA GLY A 271 21.85 -7.55 -25.93
C GLY A 271 20.96 -7.03 -27.05
N GLN A 272 21.58 -6.40 -28.04
CA GLN A 272 20.88 -5.77 -29.16
C GLN A 272 19.88 -6.73 -29.83
N THR A 273 18.67 -6.27 -30.02
CA THR A 273 17.54 -7.12 -30.41
C THR A 273 16.61 -6.36 -31.36
N TRP A 274 16.00 -7.09 -32.29
CA TRP A 274 15.04 -6.60 -33.27
C TRP A 274 13.71 -7.36 -33.15
N TYR A 275 12.67 -6.77 -33.70
CA TYR A 275 11.34 -7.38 -33.78
C TYR A 275 10.60 -6.91 -35.04
N ILE A 276 9.54 -7.64 -35.38
CA ILE A 276 8.58 -7.22 -36.42
C ILE A 276 7.39 -6.65 -35.64
N ASP A 277 7.14 -5.36 -35.86
CA ASP A 277 6.04 -4.66 -35.20
C ASP A 277 4.70 -5.30 -35.61
N PRO A 278 3.90 -5.77 -34.64
CA PRO A 278 2.65 -6.46 -34.92
C PRO A 278 1.59 -5.58 -35.61
N ASP A 279 1.66 -4.26 -35.44
CA ASP A 279 0.71 -3.30 -36.05
C ASP A 279 1.15 -2.89 -37.44
N THR A 280 2.41 -2.45 -37.63
CA THR A 280 2.92 -1.90 -38.91
C THR A 280 3.57 -2.94 -39.80
N LYS A 281 3.91 -4.12 -39.28
CA LYS A 281 4.69 -5.19 -39.95
C LYS A 281 6.11 -4.77 -40.37
N GLU A 282 6.57 -3.65 -39.86
CA GLU A 282 7.92 -3.17 -40.07
C GLU A 282 8.91 -3.84 -39.12
N ARG A 283 10.15 -4.02 -39.59
CA ARG A 283 11.27 -4.42 -38.76
C ARG A 283 11.75 -3.22 -37.95
N LYS A 284 11.87 -3.38 -36.65
CA LYS A 284 12.29 -2.31 -35.75
C LYS A 284 13.36 -2.83 -34.77
N ASN A 285 14.28 -1.94 -34.40
CA ASN A 285 15.13 -2.20 -33.25
C ASN A 285 14.25 -2.22 -32.00
N ALA A 286 14.43 -3.25 -31.15
CA ALA A 286 13.72 -3.36 -29.88
C ALA A 286 14.45 -2.56 -28.79
N TRP A 287 15.72 -2.90 -28.61
CA TRP A 287 16.65 -2.27 -27.63
C TRP A 287 18.10 -2.63 -28.00
N ASP A 288 19.04 -1.89 -27.44
CA ASP A 288 20.47 -2.23 -27.52
C ASP A 288 20.88 -3.15 -26.36
N SER A 289 20.30 -2.96 -25.19
CA SER A 289 20.43 -3.84 -24.01
C SER A 289 19.22 -3.65 -23.11
N ALA A 290 18.61 -4.74 -22.65
CA ALA A 290 17.46 -4.68 -21.76
C ALA A 290 17.45 -5.83 -20.73
N GLY A 291 17.07 -5.51 -19.50
CA GLY A 291 16.72 -6.50 -18.47
C GLY A 291 15.35 -7.11 -18.71
N GLU A 292 15.04 -8.21 -18.03
CA GLU A 292 13.72 -8.83 -18.09
C GLU A 292 12.65 -7.95 -17.46
N PHE A 293 11.56 -7.71 -18.18
CA PHE A 293 10.38 -7.06 -17.62
C PHE A 293 9.58 -8.07 -16.78
N THR A 294 9.36 -7.74 -15.52
CA THR A 294 8.70 -8.59 -14.53
C THR A 294 7.51 -7.92 -13.86
N GLY A 295 7.02 -6.82 -14.44
CA GLY A 295 5.91 -6.04 -13.91
C GLY A 295 4.67 -6.89 -13.63
N ARG A 296 4.06 -6.69 -12.48
CA ARG A 296 2.82 -7.33 -12.05
C ARG A 296 1.62 -6.50 -12.45
N TYR A 297 0.45 -7.10 -12.49
CA TYR A 297 -0.76 -6.32 -12.69
C TYR A 297 -1.01 -5.40 -11.50
N ILE A 298 -1.46 -4.18 -11.79
CA ILE A 298 -1.81 -3.18 -10.76
C ILE A 298 -2.91 -3.69 -9.84
N GLU A 299 -3.86 -4.45 -10.37
CA GLU A 299 -4.98 -5.01 -9.60
C GLU A 299 -4.56 -6.13 -8.63
N ASP A 300 -3.35 -6.67 -8.77
CA ASP A 300 -2.84 -7.79 -7.98
C ASP A 300 -1.85 -7.36 -6.86
N ILE A 301 -1.66 -6.03 -6.65
CA ILE A 301 -0.69 -5.48 -5.70
C ILE A 301 -1.30 -4.83 -4.44
#